data_5d508cea6dfddbf9e942eaf8222047de
#
_entry.id   5d508cea6dfddbf9e942eaf8222047de
#
_cell.length_a   1.000
_cell.length_b   1.000
_cell.length_c   1.000
_cell.angle_alpha   90.00
_cell.angle_beta   90.00
_cell.angle_gamma   90.00
#
_symmetry.space_group_name_H-M   'P 1'
#
loop_
_entity.id
_entity.type
_entity.pdbx_description
1 polymer ?
#
loop_
_entity_poly.entity_id
_entity_poly.type
_entity_poly.pdbx_seq_one_letter_code
_entity_poly.pdbx_strand_id
1 'polypeptide(L)'
;MPRLDEPRRARARAPGAALAARVGEVLAQSVAAPEPAPGRPRPPPRGPPRVLQRGLVLFSVGALLALVLNLLQVQRSVTLFPDEPLAAVLASAWWVPPCCGTAAAVVGLLYPCIDSHLGEPHKFKREWASVMRCVAVFVGINHASAKLDFANNVQLSLTLAALSLGLWWTFDRSRSGLGLGITIAFLATLITQLLVYNGVYQYTSPDFLYIRSWLPCIFFSGGVTVGNIGRQLAMQSMSDRPER
;
A
#
# COMPACT_ATOMS: atom_id res chain seq x y z
N MET A 1 69.37 11.91 6.94
CA MET A 1 68.40 10.91 6.44
C MET A 1 67.04 11.22 7.05
N PRO A 2 66.09 11.82 6.33
CA PRO A 2 64.74 12.08 6.82
C PRO A 2 63.86 10.85 6.56
N ARG A 3 63.08 10.46 7.61
CA ARG A 3 62.06 9.39 7.53
C ARG A 3 60.88 9.87 6.69
N LEU A 4 60.50 9.04 5.72
CA LEU A 4 59.29 9.19 4.93
C LEU A 4 58.08 8.71 5.75
N ASP A 5 57.17 9.63 6.08
CA ASP A 5 55.86 9.34 6.67
C ASP A 5 54.93 8.77 5.58
N GLU A 6 54.46 7.55 5.78
CA GLU A 6 53.45 6.96 4.93
C GLU A 6 52.06 7.63 5.15
N PRO A 7 51.34 7.99 4.08
CA PRO A 7 50.01 8.54 4.22
C PRO A 7 49.03 7.41 4.59
N ARG A 8 48.39 7.54 5.76
CA ARG A 8 47.24 6.75 6.21
C ARG A 8 46.11 6.81 5.13
N ARG A 9 45.94 5.75 4.39
CA ARG A 9 44.77 5.57 3.51
C ARG A 9 43.49 5.60 4.33
N ALA A 10 42.76 6.70 4.31
CA ALA A 10 41.37 6.79 4.74
C ALA A 10 40.53 5.85 3.87
N ARG A 11 40.08 4.75 4.46
CA ARG A 11 39.15 3.79 3.84
C ARG A 11 37.82 4.51 3.64
N ALA A 12 37.53 4.95 2.42
CA ALA A 12 36.25 5.49 2.02
C ALA A 12 35.17 4.42 2.28
N ARG A 13 34.31 4.65 3.27
CA ARG A 13 33.13 3.82 3.53
C ARG A 13 32.19 3.97 2.34
N ALA A 14 31.79 2.84 1.74
CA ALA A 14 30.84 2.81 0.63
C ALA A 14 29.52 3.55 1.01
N PRO A 15 29.00 4.43 0.14
CA PRO A 15 27.83 5.27 0.46
C PRO A 15 26.57 4.48 0.87
N GLY A 16 26.45 3.22 0.41
CA GLY A 16 25.33 2.34 0.77
C GLY A 16 25.33 1.89 2.25
N ALA A 17 26.52 1.71 2.85
CA ALA A 17 26.62 1.32 4.27
C ALA A 17 26.23 2.46 5.22
N ALA A 18 26.48 3.72 4.82
CA ALA A 18 26.09 4.89 5.59
C ALA A 18 24.57 5.12 5.55
N LEU A 19 23.93 4.84 4.41
CA LEU A 19 22.48 4.94 4.27
C LEU A 19 21.75 3.85 5.09
N ALA A 20 22.23 2.61 5.02
CA ALA A 20 21.67 1.50 5.80
C ALA A 20 21.81 1.73 7.33
N ALA A 21 22.95 2.29 7.78
CA ALA A 21 23.15 2.66 9.18
C ALA A 21 22.19 3.77 9.63
N ARG A 22 21.98 4.81 8.81
CA ARG A 22 21.01 5.88 9.10
C ARG A 22 19.58 5.39 9.14
N VAL A 23 19.16 4.52 8.21
CA VAL A 23 17.84 3.93 8.23
C VAL A 23 17.63 3.06 9.48
N GLY A 24 18.62 2.27 9.85
CA GLY A 24 18.60 1.47 11.10
C GLY A 24 18.52 2.33 12.36
N GLU A 25 19.23 3.45 12.40
CA GLU A 25 19.23 4.39 13.53
C GLU A 25 17.88 5.13 13.66
N VAL A 26 17.30 5.57 12.54
CA VAL A 26 15.97 6.19 12.50
C VAL A 26 14.88 5.20 12.93
N LEU A 27 14.96 3.94 12.50
CA LEU A 27 14.04 2.89 12.94
C LEU A 27 14.22 2.58 14.44
N ALA A 28 15.44 2.52 14.95
CA ALA A 28 15.72 2.29 16.36
C ALA A 28 15.23 3.47 17.24
N GLN A 29 15.41 4.71 16.80
CA GLN A 29 14.89 5.89 17.49
C GLN A 29 13.36 5.99 17.46
N SER A 30 12.72 5.46 16.40
CA SER A 30 11.25 5.41 16.32
C SER A 30 10.64 4.35 17.26
N VAL A 31 11.41 3.35 17.67
CA VAL A 31 11.01 2.28 18.60
C VAL A 31 11.37 2.61 20.05
N ALA A 32 12.41 3.40 20.29
CA ALA A 32 12.82 3.81 21.64
C ALA A 32 11.86 4.90 22.14
N ALA A 33 10.93 4.52 23.02
CA ALA A 33 10.13 5.48 23.75
C ALA A 33 11.08 6.32 24.67
N PRO A 34 10.94 7.66 24.72
CA PRO A 34 11.76 8.48 25.61
C PRO A 34 11.54 8.07 27.07
N GLU A 35 12.64 7.84 27.80
CA GLU A 35 12.55 7.54 29.23
C GLU A 35 11.85 8.68 29.99
N PRO A 36 10.87 8.38 30.84
CA PRO A 36 10.17 9.41 31.60
C PRO A 36 11.10 10.01 32.64
N ALA A 37 11.19 11.36 32.66
CA ALA A 37 11.92 12.09 33.69
C ALA A 37 11.47 11.68 35.09
N PRO A 38 12.38 11.52 36.07
CA PRO A 38 12.04 11.09 37.42
C PRO A 38 11.13 12.12 38.10
N GLY A 39 9.91 11.68 38.48
CA GLY A 39 8.95 12.49 39.25
C GLY A 39 7.62 12.80 38.57
N ARG A 40 7.37 12.42 37.32
CA ARG A 40 6.03 12.55 36.73
C ARG A 40 5.18 11.31 37.02
N PRO A 41 3.92 11.46 37.47
CA PRO A 41 2.99 10.34 37.63
C PRO A 41 2.89 9.58 36.29
N ARG A 42 3.02 8.25 36.33
CA ARG A 42 2.83 7.42 35.14
C ARG A 42 1.45 7.71 34.57
N PRO A 43 1.33 8.07 33.28
CA PRO A 43 0.04 8.19 32.66
C PRO A 43 -0.70 6.86 32.80
N PRO A 44 -2.04 6.87 32.99
CA PRO A 44 -2.84 5.66 33.11
C PRO A 44 -2.60 4.74 31.91
N PRO A 45 -2.73 3.39 32.07
CA PRO A 45 -2.50 2.44 31.00
C PRO A 45 -3.33 2.87 29.79
N ARG A 46 -2.62 3.14 28.70
CA ARG A 46 -3.25 3.51 27.42
C ARG A 46 -4.12 2.34 27.01
N GLY A 47 -5.39 2.62 26.70
CA GLY A 47 -6.27 1.65 26.00
C GLY A 47 -5.56 1.04 24.80
N PRO A 48 -6.09 -0.04 24.18
CA PRO A 48 -5.42 -0.77 23.11
C PRO A 48 -4.82 0.23 22.10
N PRO A 49 -3.56 0.05 21.70
CA PRO A 49 -2.85 1.08 20.97
C PRO A 49 -3.69 1.46 19.74
N ARG A 50 -4.05 2.73 19.62
CA ARG A 50 -4.91 3.25 18.53
C ARG A 50 -4.42 2.81 17.14
N VAL A 51 -3.12 2.48 17.03
CA VAL A 51 -2.50 1.90 15.84
C VAL A 51 -3.07 0.52 15.53
N LEU A 52 -3.25 -0.35 16.54
CA LEU A 52 -3.83 -1.68 16.36
C LEU A 52 -5.29 -1.60 15.89
N GLN A 53 -6.08 -0.72 16.52
CA GLN A 53 -7.47 -0.51 16.09
C GLN A 53 -7.56 -0.02 14.65
N ARG A 54 -6.72 0.95 14.27
CA ARG A 54 -6.62 1.43 12.87
C ARG A 54 -6.17 0.33 11.92
N GLY A 55 -5.18 -0.48 12.33
CA GLY A 55 -4.71 -1.63 11.56
C GLY A 55 -5.83 -2.67 11.33
N LEU A 56 -6.63 -2.96 12.35
CA LEU A 56 -7.77 -3.89 12.25
C LEU A 56 -8.86 -3.36 11.30
N VAL A 57 -9.18 -2.07 11.37
CA VAL A 57 -10.15 -1.46 10.45
C VAL A 57 -9.64 -1.52 9.01
N LEU A 58 -8.37 -1.18 8.78
CA LEU A 58 -7.75 -1.25 7.45
C LEU A 58 -7.69 -2.69 6.92
N PHE A 59 -7.37 -3.65 7.79
CA PHE A 59 -7.39 -5.07 7.44
C PHE A 59 -8.80 -5.51 7.01
N SER A 60 -9.82 -5.18 7.79
CA SER A 60 -11.19 -5.55 7.47
C SER A 60 -11.67 -4.93 6.16
N VAL A 61 -11.38 -3.66 5.93
CA VAL A 61 -11.71 -2.96 4.68
C VAL A 61 -10.96 -3.57 3.49
N GLY A 62 -9.67 -3.87 3.65
CA GLY A 62 -8.86 -4.50 2.60
C GLY A 62 -9.34 -5.91 2.26
N ALA A 63 -9.68 -6.72 3.26
CA ALA A 63 -10.23 -8.06 3.07
C ALA A 63 -11.59 -8.02 2.37
N LEU A 64 -12.47 -7.08 2.76
CA LEU A 64 -13.78 -6.87 2.13
C LEU A 64 -13.65 -6.44 0.68
N LEU A 65 -12.79 -5.46 0.40
CA LEU A 65 -12.51 -5.02 -0.97
C LEU A 65 -11.95 -6.17 -1.81
N ALA A 66 -11.03 -6.98 -1.26
CA ALA A 66 -10.49 -8.14 -1.96
C ALA A 66 -11.57 -9.16 -2.31
N LEU A 67 -12.50 -9.44 -1.40
CA LEU A 67 -13.64 -10.33 -1.67
C LEU A 67 -14.52 -9.78 -2.79
N VAL A 68 -14.91 -8.51 -2.72
CA VAL A 68 -15.77 -7.87 -3.74
C VAL A 68 -15.08 -7.87 -5.11
N LEU A 69 -13.80 -7.48 -5.17
CA LEU A 69 -13.06 -7.40 -6.42
C LEU A 69 -12.78 -8.79 -7.00
N ASN A 70 -12.47 -9.77 -6.16
CA ASN A 70 -12.26 -11.14 -6.59
C ASN A 70 -13.57 -11.74 -7.16
N LEU A 71 -14.70 -11.51 -6.48
CA LEU A 71 -16.01 -11.92 -6.98
C LEU A 71 -16.33 -11.30 -8.36
N LEU A 72 -16.05 -10.00 -8.54
CA LEU A 72 -16.25 -9.32 -9.82
C LEU A 72 -15.34 -9.90 -10.93
N GLN A 73 -14.10 -10.25 -10.61
CA GLN A 73 -13.16 -10.85 -11.56
C GLN A 73 -13.58 -12.28 -11.96
N VAL A 74 -14.00 -13.08 -10.99
CA VAL A 74 -14.50 -14.45 -11.26
C VAL A 74 -15.76 -14.43 -12.10
N GLN A 75 -16.73 -13.55 -11.79
CA GLN A 75 -17.94 -13.38 -12.60
C GLN A 75 -17.65 -13.00 -14.07
N ARG A 76 -16.46 -12.44 -14.33
CA ARG A 76 -16.03 -12.02 -15.68
C ARG A 76 -15.00 -12.94 -16.31
N SER A 77 -14.73 -14.10 -15.71
CA SER A 77 -13.77 -15.09 -16.23
C SER A 77 -12.37 -14.52 -16.52
N VAL A 78 -11.94 -13.52 -15.74
CA VAL A 78 -10.60 -12.90 -15.87
C VAL A 78 -9.53 -13.79 -15.23
N THR A 79 -9.88 -14.47 -14.14
CA THR A 79 -9.03 -15.45 -13.46
C THR A 79 -9.67 -16.82 -13.52
N LEU A 80 -8.87 -17.82 -13.91
CA LEU A 80 -9.28 -19.22 -13.87
C LEU A 80 -8.88 -19.78 -12.50
N PHE A 81 -9.90 -20.12 -11.71
CA PHE A 81 -9.78 -21.06 -10.61
C PHE A 81 -10.35 -22.40 -11.05
N PRO A 82 -9.80 -23.55 -10.60
CA PRO A 82 -10.33 -24.86 -11.00
C PRO A 82 -11.82 -25.01 -10.65
N ASP A 83 -12.52 -25.70 -11.54
CA ASP A 83 -13.95 -25.85 -11.72
C ASP A 83 -14.82 -26.01 -10.46
N GLU A 84 -15.40 -24.90 -9.96
CA GLU A 84 -16.73 -24.85 -9.28
C GLU A 84 -17.02 -23.43 -8.76
N PRO A 85 -18.19 -22.78 -9.07
CA PRO A 85 -18.21 -21.32 -9.15
C PRO A 85 -18.31 -20.53 -7.83
N LEU A 86 -18.71 -21.08 -6.70
CA LEU A 86 -18.79 -20.31 -5.44
C LEU A 86 -18.08 -20.99 -4.27
N ALA A 87 -18.17 -22.31 -4.18
CA ALA A 87 -17.45 -23.07 -3.14
C ALA A 87 -15.93 -23.05 -3.39
N ALA A 88 -15.51 -23.06 -4.69
CA ALA A 88 -14.10 -23.04 -5.06
C ALA A 88 -13.43 -21.67 -4.85
N VAL A 89 -14.16 -20.55 -5.01
CA VAL A 89 -13.63 -19.22 -4.71
C VAL A 89 -13.31 -19.07 -3.22
N LEU A 90 -14.17 -19.61 -2.36
CA LEU A 90 -13.94 -19.62 -0.90
C LEU A 90 -12.94 -20.68 -0.48
N ALA A 91 -12.89 -21.84 -1.16
CA ALA A 91 -11.98 -22.94 -0.81
C ALA A 91 -10.60 -22.80 -1.43
N SER A 92 -10.49 -22.31 -2.67
CA SER A 92 -9.23 -22.23 -3.43
C SER A 92 -8.50 -20.91 -3.25
N ALA A 93 -9.21 -19.81 -3.02
CA ALA A 93 -8.68 -18.46 -2.87
C ALA A 93 -8.87 -17.88 -1.45
N TRP A 94 -9.09 -18.71 -0.46
CA TRP A 94 -9.32 -18.28 0.94
C TRP A 94 -8.18 -17.42 1.52
N TRP A 95 -6.97 -17.59 1.01
CA TRP A 95 -5.78 -16.84 1.43
C TRP A 95 -5.74 -15.41 0.88
N VAL A 96 -6.47 -15.12 -0.23
CA VAL A 96 -6.45 -13.79 -0.89
C VAL A 96 -6.99 -12.69 0.04
N PRO A 97 -8.18 -12.81 0.68
CA PRO A 97 -8.67 -11.78 1.57
C PRO A 97 -7.74 -11.48 2.75
N PRO A 98 -7.20 -12.46 3.49
CA PRO A 98 -6.26 -12.15 4.58
C PRO A 98 -4.95 -11.54 4.10
N CYS A 99 -4.42 -11.94 2.95
CA CYS A 99 -3.23 -11.31 2.37
C CYS A 99 -3.49 -9.86 1.95
N CYS A 100 -4.59 -9.59 1.27
CA CYS A 100 -4.98 -8.23 0.88
C CYS A 100 -5.33 -7.37 2.10
N GLY A 101 -5.97 -7.94 3.12
CA GLY A 101 -6.23 -7.27 4.39
C GLY A 101 -4.94 -6.85 5.09
N THR A 102 -3.97 -7.76 5.16
CA THR A 102 -2.65 -7.48 5.74
C THR A 102 -1.91 -6.39 4.94
N ALA A 103 -1.90 -6.50 3.61
CA ALA A 103 -1.30 -5.49 2.75
C ALA A 103 -1.98 -4.12 2.92
N ALA A 104 -3.30 -4.07 3.02
CA ALA A 104 -4.06 -2.84 3.27
C ALA A 104 -3.73 -2.23 4.65
N ALA A 105 -3.59 -3.06 5.69
CA ALA A 105 -3.19 -2.59 7.01
C ALA A 105 -1.78 -1.99 6.98
N VAL A 106 -0.82 -2.67 6.38
CA VAL A 106 0.57 -2.18 6.25
C VAL A 106 0.62 -0.88 5.44
N VAL A 107 0.04 -0.87 4.26
CA VAL A 107 0.01 0.30 3.37
C VAL A 107 -0.70 1.48 4.03
N GLY A 108 -1.90 1.26 4.58
CA GLY A 108 -2.69 2.33 5.19
C GLY A 108 -2.08 2.91 6.46
N LEU A 109 -1.25 2.17 7.19
CA LEU A 109 -0.47 2.68 8.31
C LEU A 109 0.83 3.36 7.85
N LEU A 110 1.42 2.91 6.74
CA LEU A 110 2.65 3.45 6.20
C LEU A 110 2.47 4.88 5.65
N TYR A 111 1.36 5.17 4.99
CA TYR A 111 1.09 6.49 4.41
C TYR A 111 1.16 7.63 5.43
N PRO A 112 0.42 7.62 6.56
CA PRO A 112 0.53 8.69 7.55
C PRO A 112 1.88 8.70 8.27
N CYS A 113 2.58 7.56 8.34
CA CYS A 113 3.93 7.49 8.90
C CYS A 113 4.92 8.25 8.00
N ILE A 114 4.91 8.01 6.70
CA ILE A 114 5.79 8.68 5.74
C ILE A 114 5.45 10.18 5.63
N ASP A 115 4.16 10.54 5.63
CA ASP A 115 3.74 11.94 5.63
C ASP A 115 4.30 12.69 6.84
N SER A 116 4.31 12.07 8.02
CA SER A 116 4.87 12.69 9.23
C SER A 116 6.38 12.88 9.17
N HIS A 117 7.10 11.98 8.49
CA HIS A 117 8.54 12.10 8.29
C HIS A 117 8.94 13.11 7.21
N LEU A 118 8.15 13.22 6.15
CA LEU A 118 8.41 14.18 5.07
C LEU A 118 7.98 15.60 5.41
N GLY A 119 7.27 15.81 6.53
CA GLY A 119 6.81 17.14 6.96
C GLY A 119 5.85 17.79 5.97
N GLU A 120 5.22 17.03 5.08
CA GLU A 120 4.19 17.53 4.18
C GLU A 120 2.84 17.55 4.91
N PRO A 121 2.37 18.73 5.42
CA PRO A 121 1.04 18.81 5.97
C PRO A 121 0.03 18.60 4.85
N HIS A 122 -0.90 17.66 5.04
CA HIS A 122 -1.96 17.45 4.07
C HIS A 122 -2.80 18.71 3.91
N LYS A 123 -2.67 19.36 2.76
CA LYS A 123 -3.38 20.60 2.41
C LYS A 123 -4.87 20.38 2.18
N PHE A 124 -5.33 19.15 2.09
CA PHE A 124 -6.74 18.85 1.84
C PHE A 124 -7.43 18.45 3.13
N LYS A 125 -8.50 19.18 3.50
CA LYS A 125 -9.48 18.70 4.47
C LYS A 125 -10.10 17.44 3.89
N ARG A 126 -9.68 16.27 4.38
CA ARG A 126 -10.23 14.99 3.93
C ARG A 126 -11.52 14.73 4.68
N GLU A 127 -12.59 14.69 3.94
CA GLU A 127 -13.89 14.28 4.43
C GLU A 127 -14.14 12.83 4.05
N TRP A 128 -14.84 12.09 4.90
CA TRP A 128 -15.24 10.70 4.61
C TRP A 128 -15.96 10.57 3.27
N ALA A 129 -16.76 11.58 2.89
CA ALA A 129 -17.41 11.62 1.58
C ALA A 129 -16.42 11.59 0.41
N SER A 130 -15.26 12.24 0.53
CA SER A 130 -14.20 12.20 -0.48
C SER A 130 -13.53 10.83 -0.53
N VAL A 131 -13.26 10.22 0.62
CA VAL A 131 -12.68 8.88 0.70
C VAL A 131 -13.62 7.84 0.09
N MET A 132 -14.91 7.91 0.38
CA MET A 132 -15.91 7.00 -0.19
C MET A 132 -16.02 7.15 -1.71
N ARG A 133 -15.94 8.38 -2.25
CA ARG A 133 -15.86 8.61 -3.70
C ARG A 133 -14.60 7.99 -4.30
N CYS A 134 -13.44 8.12 -3.63
CA CYS A 134 -12.20 7.49 -4.06
C CYS A 134 -12.35 5.97 -4.14
N VAL A 135 -12.94 5.34 -3.13
CA VAL A 135 -13.24 3.89 -3.11
C VAL A 135 -14.17 3.51 -4.28
N ALA A 136 -15.23 4.27 -4.50
CA ALA A 136 -16.18 4.00 -5.60
C ALA A 136 -15.50 4.10 -6.97
N VAL A 137 -14.65 5.11 -7.18
CA VAL A 137 -13.86 5.23 -8.43
C VAL A 137 -12.88 4.09 -8.58
N PHE A 138 -12.19 3.67 -7.51
CA PHE A 138 -11.30 2.51 -7.53
C PHE A 138 -12.02 1.22 -7.93
N VAL A 139 -13.18 0.95 -7.33
CA VAL A 139 -14.01 -0.21 -7.70
C VAL A 139 -14.47 -0.10 -9.15
N GLY A 140 -14.84 1.11 -9.62
CA GLY A 140 -15.19 1.39 -11.01
C GLY A 140 -14.04 1.11 -11.99
N ILE A 141 -12.82 1.54 -11.68
CA ILE A 141 -11.61 1.24 -12.47
C ILE A 141 -11.38 -0.27 -12.56
N ASN A 142 -11.52 -0.97 -11.44
CA ASN A 142 -11.39 -2.43 -11.40
C ASN A 142 -12.46 -3.14 -12.20
N HIS A 143 -13.71 -2.67 -12.11
CA HIS A 143 -14.80 -3.20 -12.95
C HIS A 143 -14.57 -2.92 -14.44
N ALA A 144 -14.08 -1.74 -14.79
CA ALA A 144 -13.75 -1.37 -16.16
C ALA A 144 -12.65 -2.27 -16.73
N SER A 145 -11.62 -2.61 -15.95
CA SER A 145 -10.55 -3.51 -16.40
C SER A 145 -11.03 -4.89 -16.81
N ALA A 146 -12.14 -5.35 -16.21
CA ALA A 146 -12.73 -6.67 -16.50
C ALA A 146 -13.79 -6.63 -17.61
N LYS A 147 -14.30 -5.44 -17.97
CA LYS A 147 -15.43 -5.30 -18.91
C LYS A 147 -15.06 -4.66 -20.24
N LEU A 148 -13.99 -3.86 -20.28
CA LEU A 148 -13.60 -3.16 -21.51
C LEU A 148 -12.85 -4.12 -22.44
N ASP A 149 -13.50 -4.52 -23.51
CA ASP A 149 -12.90 -5.26 -24.61
C ASP A 149 -12.28 -4.27 -25.59
N PHE A 150 -11.01 -3.95 -25.41
CA PHE A 150 -10.25 -3.19 -26.39
C PHE A 150 -9.62 -4.14 -27.41
N ALA A 151 -9.57 -3.72 -28.67
CA ALA A 151 -8.92 -4.46 -29.73
C ALA A 151 -7.40 -4.66 -29.47
N ASN A 152 -6.82 -3.86 -28.57
CA ASN A 152 -5.40 -3.92 -28.22
C ASN A 152 -5.20 -3.75 -26.71
N ASN A 153 -4.46 -4.69 -26.10
CA ASN A 153 -4.13 -4.68 -24.68
C ASN A 153 -3.35 -3.42 -24.27
N VAL A 154 -2.59 -2.81 -25.17
CA VAL A 154 -1.87 -1.56 -24.93
C VAL A 154 -2.84 -0.40 -24.70
N GLN A 155 -3.92 -0.31 -25.48
CA GLN A 155 -4.94 0.73 -25.29
C GLN A 155 -5.64 0.59 -23.95
N LEU A 156 -5.99 -0.65 -23.57
CA LEU A 156 -6.58 -0.94 -22.26
C LEU A 156 -5.63 -0.49 -21.13
N SER A 157 -4.35 -0.87 -21.20
CA SER A 157 -3.35 -0.53 -20.18
C SER A 157 -3.14 0.98 -20.07
N LEU A 158 -3.07 1.70 -21.19
CA LEU A 158 -2.93 3.16 -21.20
C LEU A 158 -4.17 3.85 -20.63
N THR A 159 -5.36 3.37 -20.96
CA THR A 159 -6.62 3.90 -20.43
C THR A 159 -6.68 3.71 -18.91
N LEU A 160 -6.34 2.52 -18.42
CA LEU A 160 -6.32 2.25 -16.98
C LEU A 160 -5.22 3.01 -16.26
N ALA A 161 -4.07 3.23 -16.89
CA ALA A 161 -3.02 4.09 -16.35
C ALA A 161 -3.51 5.54 -16.22
N ALA A 162 -4.17 6.09 -17.24
CA ALA A 162 -4.74 7.43 -17.20
C ALA A 162 -5.81 7.56 -16.11
N LEU A 163 -6.71 6.59 -15.96
CA LEU A 163 -7.73 6.56 -14.92
C LEU A 163 -7.10 6.47 -13.52
N SER A 164 -6.08 5.65 -13.34
CA SER A 164 -5.38 5.48 -12.07
C SER A 164 -4.60 6.73 -11.66
N LEU A 165 -3.94 7.39 -12.60
CA LEU A 165 -3.31 8.69 -12.38
C LEU A 165 -4.35 9.80 -12.12
N GLY A 166 -5.49 9.77 -12.81
CA GLY A 166 -6.63 10.65 -12.57
C GLY A 166 -7.20 10.49 -11.15
N LEU A 167 -7.29 9.26 -10.66
CA LEU A 167 -7.69 8.97 -9.28
C LEU A 167 -6.70 9.59 -8.28
N TRP A 168 -5.41 9.37 -8.47
CA TRP A 168 -4.40 9.99 -7.61
C TRP A 168 -4.48 11.53 -7.67
N TRP A 169 -4.57 12.09 -8.89
CA TRP A 169 -4.66 13.54 -9.07
C TRP A 169 -5.87 14.17 -8.41
N THR A 170 -7.01 13.49 -8.46
CA THR A 170 -8.29 14.00 -7.92
C THR A 170 -8.36 13.86 -6.40
N PHE A 171 -7.90 12.73 -5.84
CA PHE A 171 -8.15 12.38 -4.45
C PHE A 171 -6.93 12.46 -3.54
N ASP A 172 -5.71 12.41 -4.07
CA ASP A 172 -4.49 12.44 -3.25
C ASP A 172 -3.61 13.65 -3.56
N ARG A 173 -3.15 13.76 -4.78
CA ARG A 173 -2.30 14.86 -5.28
C ARG A 173 -1.02 15.09 -4.46
N SER A 174 -0.61 14.17 -3.61
CA SER A 174 0.61 14.27 -2.80
C SER A 174 1.78 13.58 -3.49
N ARG A 175 2.99 14.14 -3.32
CA ARG A 175 4.23 13.51 -3.84
C ARG A 175 4.52 12.20 -3.15
N SER A 176 4.28 12.14 -1.83
CA SER A 176 4.40 10.92 -1.04
C SER A 176 3.44 9.84 -1.52
N GLY A 177 2.18 10.20 -1.84
CA GLY A 177 1.18 9.28 -2.38
C GLY A 177 1.55 8.75 -3.76
N LEU A 178 2.12 9.58 -4.65
CA LEU A 178 2.60 9.12 -5.94
C LEU A 178 3.76 8.13 -5.79
N GLY A 179 4.77 8.49 -5.00
CA GLY A 179 5.95 7.63 -4.78
C GLY A 179 5.60 6.30 -4.14
N LEU A 180 4.78 6.32 -3.08
CA LEU A 180 4.29 5.10 -2.44
C LEU A 180 3.41 4.27 -3.37
N GLY A 181 2.49 4.90 -4.10
CA GLY A 181 1.63 4.22 -5.06
C GLY A 181 2.44 3.47 -6.13
N ILE A 182 3.47 4.10 -6.70
CA ILE A 182 4.37 3.46 -7.68
C ILE A 182 5.13 2.30 -7.01
N THR A 183 5.67 2.50 -5.81
CA THR A 183 6.41 1.45 -5.09
C THR A 183 5.52 0.25 -4.79
N ILE A 184 4.29 0.49 -4.33
CA ILE A 184 3.30 -0.57 -4.05
C ILE A 184 2.92 -1.30 -5.34
N ALA A 185 2.67 -0.56 -6.43
CA ALA A 185 2.36 -1.15 -7.73
C ALA A 185 3.49 -2.08 -8.21
N PHE A 186 4.72 -1.64 -8.09
CA PHE A 186 5.90 -2.44 -8.47
C PHE A 186 6.04 -3.70 -7.62
N LEU A 187 6.01 -3.56 -6.30
CA LEU A 187 6.15 -4.69 -5.36
C LEU A 187 5.00 -5.69 -5.50
N ALA A 188 3.75 -5.22 -5.56
CA ALA A 188 2.60 -6.08 -5.74
C ALA A 188 2.62 -6.81 -7.07
N THR A 189 3.07 -6.16 -8.14
CA THR A 189 3.25 -6.80 -9.45
C THR A 189 4.31 -7.90 -9.39
N LEU A 190 5.46 -7.67 -8.76
CA LEU A 190 6.49 -8.69 -8.58
C LEU A 190 5.99 -9.89 -7.77
N ILE A 191 5.29 -9.64 -6.67
CA ILE A 191 4.70 -10.71 -5.85
C ILE A 191 3.70 -11.52 -6.67
N THR A 192 2.85 -10.85 -7.44
CA THR A 192 1.86 -11.50 -8.32
C THR A 192 2.54 -12.36 -9.38
N GLN A 193 3.61 -11.85 -10.01
CA GLN A 193 4.40 -12.63 -10.99
C GLN A 193 5.00 -13.88 -10.36
N LEU A 194 5.56 -13.78 -9.15
CA LEU A 194 6.11 -14.92 -8.43
C LEU A 194 5.03 -15.96 -8.09
N LEU A 195 3.82 -15.53 -7.69
CA LEU A 195 2.71 -16.41 -7.39
C LEU A 195 2.22 -17.16 -8.65
N VAL A 196 2.08 -16.45 -9.77
CA VAL A 196 1.70 -17.06 -11.05
C VAL A 196 2.80 -18.01 -11.56
N TYR A 197 4.07 -17.62 -11.45
CA TYR A 197 5.20 -18.47 -11.83
C TYR A 197 5.24 -19.78 -11.02
N ASN A 198 4.91 -19.73 -9.73
CA ASN A 198 4.81 -20.90 -8.86
C ASN A 198 3.50 -21.70 -9.06
N GLY A 199 2.64 -21.33 -10.01
CA GLY A 199 1.42 -22.09 -10.34
C GLY A 199 0.29 -21.96 -9.32
N VAL A 200 0.34 -20.94 -8.42
CA VAL A 200 -0.71 -20.72 -7.40
C VAL A 200 -2.04 -20.36 -8.06
N TYR A 201 -2.01 -19.61 -9.14
CA TYR A 201 -3.16 -19.30 -10.00
C TYR A 201 -2.69 -18.83 -11.38
N GLN A 202 -3.63 -18.73 -12.34
CA GLN A 202 -3.33 -18.35 -13.72
C GLN A 202 -4.31 -17.28 -14.20
N TYR A 203 -3.86 -16.43 -15.14
CA TYR A 203 -4.73 -15.51 -15.86
C TYR A 203 -5.20 -16.12 -17.16
N THR A 204 -6.43 -15.82 -17.58
CA THR A 204 -7.06 -16.36 -18.79
C THR A 204 -6.32 -15.96 -20.08
N SER A 205 -5.72 -14.77 -20.10
CA SER A 205 -4.96 -14.25 -21.25
C SER A 205 -3.80 -13.38 -20.74
N PRO A 206 -2.67 -13.99 -20.40
CA PRO A 206 -1.51 -13.23 -19.96
C PRO A 206 -0.89 -12.47 -21.14
N ASP A 207 -0.61 -11.16 -20.95
CA ASP A 207 -0.05 -10.28 -21.98
C ASP A 207 1.40 -9.93 -21.69
N PHE A 208 1.80 -9.95 -20.42
CA PHE A 208 3.11 -9.50 -19.97
C PHE A 208 3.64 -10.42 -18.86
N LEU A 209 4.70 -11.19 -19.16
CA LEU A 209 5.39 -12.05 -18.19
C LEU A 209 4.42 -12.84 -17.26
N TYR A 210 3.50 -13.58 -17.86
CA TYR A 210 2.49 -14.43 -17.20
C TYR A 210 1.34 -13.67 -16.50
N ILE A 211 1.33 -12.32 -16.51
CA ILE A 211 0.27 -11.49 -15.91
C ILE A 211 -0.36 -10.57 -16.95
N ARG A 212 -1.41 -9.85 -16.54
CA ARG A 212 -2.03 -8.80 -17.35
C ARG A 212 -1.24 -7.49 -17.24
N SER A 213 -0.96 -6.84 -18.37
CA SER A 213 -0.18 -5.60 -18.46
C SER A 213 -0.78 -4.40 -17.71
N TRP A 214 -2.09 -4.40 -17.47
CA TRP A 214 -2.80 -3.36 -16.73
C TRP A 214 -2.78 -3.55 -15.20
N LEU A 215 -2.30 -4.68 -14.70
CA LEU A 215 -2.32 -5.02 -13.27
C LEU A 215 -1.59 -4.00 -12.38
N PRO A 216 -0.41 -3.46 -12.77
CA PRO A 216 0.25 -2.43 -11.99
C PRO A 216 -0.61 -1.17 -11.77
N CYS A 217 -1.47 -0.82 -12.75
CA CYS A 217 -2.37 0.33 -12.63
C CYS A 217 -3.43 0.12 -11.55
N ILE A 218 -3.93 -1.12 -11.42
CA ILE A 218 -4.88 -1.49 -10.37
C ILE A 218 -4.20 -1.46 -9.00
N PHE A 219 -3.00 -1.99 -8.87
CA PHE A 219 -2.25 -1.94 -7.61
C PHE A 219 -1.90 -0.51 -7.19
N PHE A 220 -1.54 0.35 -8.15
CA PHE A 220 -1.32 1.77 -7.90
C PHE A 220 -2.59 2.44 -7.35
N SER A 221 -3.71 2.30 -8.04
CA SER A 221 -4.99 2.91 -7.62
C SER A 221 -5.48 2.34 -6.29
N GLY A 222 -5.28 1.04 -6.05
CA GLY A 222 -5.55 0.39 -4.76
C GLY A 222 -4.69 0.95 -3.63
N GLY A 223 -3.39 1.11 -3.87
CA GLY A 223 -2.45 1.71 -2.92
C GLY A 223 -2.85 3.13 -2.53
N VAL A 224 -3.17 3.98 -3.51
CA VAL A 224 -3.66 5.35 -3.28
C VAL A 224 -4.97 5.35 -2.49
N THR A 225 -5.90 4.47 -2.82
CA THR A 225 -7.21 4.38 -2.14
C THR A 225 -7.05 3.98 -0.68
N VAL A 226 -6.29 2.92 -0.41
CA VAL A 226 -6.00 2.44 0.95
C VAL A 226 -5.20 3.49 1.74
N GLY A 227 -4.26 4.17 1.09
CA GLY A 227 -3.52 5.29 1.67
C GLY A 227 -4.43 6.43 2.12
N ASN A 228 -5.44 6.79 1.30
CA ASN A 228 -6.44 7.79 1.65
C ASN A 228 -7.28 7.38 2.86
N ILE A 229 -7.70 6.12 2.95
CA ILE A 229 -8.41 5.59 4.12
C ILE A 229 -7.52 5.66 5.36
N GLY A 230 -6.27 5.22 5.25
CA GLY A 230 -5.30 5.23 6.35
C GLY A 230 -5.03 6.63 6.91
N ARG A 231 -4.90 7.61 6.04
CA ARG A 231 -4.74 9.03 6.39
C ARG A 231 -5.97 9.59 7.09
N GLN A 232 -7.17 9.26 6.61
CA GLN A 232 -8.42 9.70 7.23
C GLN A 232 -8.58 9.15 8.64
N LEU A 233 -8.30 7.86 8.84
CA LEU A 233 -8.31 7.22 10.15
C LEU A 233 -7.25 7.82 11.10
N ALA A 234 -6.08 8.25 10.56
CA ALA A 234 -5.06 8.92 11.35
C ALA A 234 -5.55 10.27 11.87
N MET A 235 -6.17 11.09 11.02
CA MET A 235 -6.69 12.40 11.39
C MET A 235 -7.82 12.30 12.41
N GLN A 236 -8.75 11.36 12.24
CA GLN A 236 -9.83 11.15 13.18
C GLN A 236 -9.31 10.79 14.57
N SER A 237 -8.32 9.91 14.65
CA SER A 237 -7.72 9.51 15.93
C SER A 237 -6.94 10.64 16.63
N MET A 238 -6.58 11.71 15.90
CA MET A 238 -5.96 12.91 16.46
C MET A 238 -7.02 13.91 16.96
N SER A 239 -8.14 14.02 16.25
CA SER A 239 -9.26 14.89 16.64
C SER A 239 -9.96 14.43 17.93
N ASP A 240 -10.02 13.12 18.17
CA ASP A 240 -10.60 12.52 19.38
C ASP A 240 -9.67 12.61 20.62
N ARG A 241 -8.59 13.37 20.55
CA ARG A 241 -7.72 13.59 21.70
C ARG A 241 -8.30 14.77 22.50
N PRO A 242 -8.84 14.57 23.71
CA PRO A 242 -9.28 15.67 24.55
C PRO A 242 -8.09 16.61 24.78
N GLU A 243 -8.28 17.88 24.50
CA GLU A 243 -7.32 18.93 24.90
C GLU A 243 -7.18 18.88 26.42
N ARG A 244 -5.97 18.58 26.89
CA ARG A 244 -5.57 18.68 28.29
C ARG A 244 -4.50 19.76 28.43
#